data_59f2200d164525a789f6269f3a84f738
#
_entry.id   59f2200d164525a789f6269f3a84f738
#
_cell.length_a   1.000
_cell.length_b   1.000
_cell.length_c   1.000
_cell.angle_alpha   90.00
_cell.angle_beta   90.00
_cell.angle_gamma   90.00
#
_symmetry.space_group_name_H-M   'P 1'
#
loop_
_entity.id
_entity.type
_entity.pdbx_description
1 polymer ?
#
loop_
_entity_poly.entity_id
_entity_poly.type
_entity_poly.pdbx_seq_one_letter_code
_entity_poly.pdbx_strand_id
1 'polypeptide(L)'
;IIREIIELKPESNGTDVGQALRYLTNAMKKKCTAFVLSDMLDANPDGSPRYEDALKVARNRHDISVIKVHDPRERTIPDVGLVHVKDSETGESAWINTSSKKTRAEYSKWFGAVEDGERKLFNRYKIDSVDIATNQDYVKGLMTFFGRR
;
A
#
# COMPACT_ATOMS: atom_id res chain seq x y z
N ILE A 1 1.21 4.74 -22.93
CA ILE A 1 1.34 4.54 -21.47
C ILE A 1 -0.03 4.52 -20.79
N ILE A 2 -0.84 5.63 -20.77
CA ILE A 2 -2.14 5.67 -20.06
C ILE A 2 -3.08 4.58 -20.57
N ARG A 3 -3.21 4.43 -21.89
CA ARG A 3 -4.03 3.39 -22.52
C ARG A 3 -3.57 1.99 -22.12
N GLU A 4 -2.27 1.73 -22.12
CA GLU A 4 -1.68 0.45 -21.75
C GLU A 4 -1.98 0.10 -20.28
N ILE A 5 -1.93 1.10 -19.36
CA ILE A 5 -2.26 0.91 -17.96
C ILE A 5 -3.75 0.54 -17.79
N ILE A 6 -4.66 1.18 -18.54
CA ILE A 6 -6.10 0.93 -18.45
C ILE A 6 -6.46 -0.43 -19.08
N GLU A 7 -5.78 -0.82 -20.17
CA GLU A 7 -6.04 -2.07 -20.90
C GLU A 7 -5.30 -3.28 -20.28
N LEU A 8 -4.37 -3.05 -19.35
CA LEU A 8 -3.61 -4.12 -18.70
C LEU A 8 -4.55 -5.04 -17.90
N LYS A 9 -4.57 -6.30 -18.25
CA LYS A 9 -5.25 -7.33 -17.45
C LYS A 9 -4.20 -8.04 -16.61
N PRO A 10 -4.31 -7.97 -15.27
CA PRO A 10 -3.37 -8.68 -14.40
C PRO A 10 -3.51 -10.21 -14.60
N GLU A 11 -2.40 -10.92 -14.57
CA GLU A 11 -2.36 -12.38 -14.63
C GLU A 11 -2.73 -13.03 -13.30
N SER A 12 -2.60 -12.28 -12.19
CA SER A 12 -2.98 -12.69 -10.84
C SER A 12 -3.67 -11.55 -10.10
N ASN A 13 -4.44 -11.88 -9.07
CA ASN A 13 -5.16 -10.90 -8.25
C ASN A 13 -4.39 -10.51 -6.97
N GLY A 14 -3.23 -11.13 -6.72
CA GLY A 14 -2.46 -10.86 -5.50
C GLY A 14 -1.59 -9.62 -5.62
N THR A 15 -1.31 -8.98 -4.48
CA THR A 15 -0.39 -7.84 -4.36
C THR A 15 0.99 -8.31 -3.90
N ASP A 16 2.05 -7.97 -4.66
CA ASP A 16 3.45 -8.19 -4.27
C ASP A 16 4.28 -6.96 -4.65
N VAL A 17 4.32 -5.98 -3.75
CA VAL A 17 5.15 -4.76 -3.90
C VAL A 17 6.63 -5.12 -3.97
N GLY A 18 7.04 -6.16 -3.24
CA GLY A 18 8.42 -6.64 -3.25
C GLY A 18 8.85 -7.15 -4.62
N GLN A 19 7.98 -7.89 -5.32
CA GLN A 19 8.24 -8.38 -6.68
C GLN A 19 8.39 -7.22 -7.66
N ALA A 20 7.52 -6.22 -7.60
CA ALA A 20 7.60 -5.04 -8.46
C ALA A 20 8.91 -4.28 -8.26
N LEU A 21 9.35 -4.09 -7.01
CA LEU A 21 10.63 -3.44 -6.70
C LEU A 21 11.84 -4.26 -7.15
N ARG A 22 11.79 -5.59 -7.02
CA ARG A 22 12.83 -6.49 -7.56
C ARG A 22 12.89 -6.41 -9.08
N TYR A 23 11.72 -6.40 -9.75
CA TYR A 23 11.67 -6.24 -11.20
C TYR A 23 12.29 -4.91 -11.64
N LEU A 24 11.90 -3.79 -11.05
CA LEU A 24 12.48 -2.47 -11.31
C LEU A 24 14.02 -2.51 -11.18
N THR A 25 14.51 -3.04 -10.07
CA THR A 25 15.94 -3.10 -9.76
C THR A 25 16.73 -3.94 -10.77
N ASN A 26 16.11 -5.01 -11.29
CA ASN A 26 16.74 -5.89 -12.28
C ASN A 26 16.68 -5.33 -13.71
N ALA A 27 15.58 -4.70 -14.07
CA ALA A 27 15.35 -4.14 -15.40
C ALA A 27 16.17 -2.85 -15.63
N MET A 28 16.23 -1.97 -14.61
CA MET A 28 16.90 -0.67 -14.70
C MET A 28 18.35 -0.75 -14.22
N LYS A 29 19.30 -0.73 -15.15
CA LYS A 29 20.74 -0.79 -14.84
C LYS A 29 21.33 0.55 -14.38
N LYS A 30 20.72 1.66 -14.81
CA LYS A 30 21.12 3.01 -14.42
C LYS A 30 20.22 3.54 -13.31
N LYS A 31 20.75 4.43 -12.47
CA LYS A 31 19.95 5.12 -11.46
C LYS A 31 18.80 5.87 -12.13
N CYS A 32 17.59 5.65 -11.68
CA CYS A 32 16.39 6.36 -12.13
C CYS A 32 15.58 6.86 -10.93
N THR A 33 14.66 7.78 -11.18
CA THR A 33 13.60 8.13 -10.25
C THR A 33 12.40 7.25 -10.54
N ALA A 34 11.85 6.60 -9.52
CA ALA A 34 10.70 5.73 -9.65
C ALA A 34 9.63 6.10 -8.61
N PHE A 35 8.38 6.13 -9.07
CA PHE A 35 7.22 6.37 -8.22
C PHE A 35 6.43 5.07 -8.07
N VAL A 36 6.24 4.66 -6.81
CA VAL A 36 5.39 3.52 -6.46
C VAL A 36 4.01 4.08 -6.11
N LEU A 37 3.00 3.72 -6.90
CA LEU A 37 1.59 4.08 -6.65
C LEU A 37 0.88 2.83 -6.13
N SER A 38 0.51 2.82 -4.86
CA SER A 38 -0.11 1.67 -4.20
C SER A 38 -0.78 2.10 -2.90
N ASP A 39 -1.67 1.28 -2.37
CA ASP A 39 -2.17 1.36 -0.98
C ASP A 39 -1.14 0.83 0.04
N MET A 40 -0.07 0.17 -0.45
CA MET A 40 1.00 -0.45 0.34
C MET A 40 0.53 -1.53 1.32
N LEU A 41 -0.67 -2.09 1.11
CA LEU A 41 -1.24 -3.17 1.94
C LEU A 41 -0.64 -4.54 1.60
N ASP A 42 0.69 -4.64 1.65
CA ASP A 42 1.45 -5.89 1.48
C ASP A 42 2.24 -6.16 2.77
N ALA A 43 1.55 -6.76 3.76
CA ALA A 43 2.06 -6.94 5.10
C ALA A 43 1.93 -8.39 5.59
N ASN A 44 2.77 -8.74 6.54
CA ASN A 44 2.65 -9.98 7.32
C ASN A 44 1.47 -9.88 8.32
N PRO A 45 1.03 -11.00 8.90
CA PRO A 45 -0.03 -10.99 9.91
C PRO A 45 0.25 -10.13 11.15
N ASP A 46 1.52 -9.87 11.46
CA ASP A 46 1.97 -8.99 12.54
C ASP A 46 2.00 -7.51 12.15
N GLY A 47 1.66 -7.18 10.90
CA GLY A 47 1.67 -5.82 10.35
C GLY A 47 3.03 -5.36 9.81
N SER A 48 4.06 -6.23 9.84
CA SER A 48 5.36 -5.87 9.24
C SER A 48 5.30 -5.90 7.71
N PRO A 49 5.90 -4.90 7.00
CA PRO A 49 5.92 -4.87 5.55
C PRO A 49 6.67 -6.05 4.94
N ARG A 50 6.05 -6.77 3.98
CA ARG A 50 6.68 -7.90 3.28
C ARG A 50 7.74 -7.48 2.27
N TYR A 51 7.71 -6.24 1.84
CA TYR A 51 8.56 -5.64 0.81
C TYR A 51 9.82 -4.93 1.36
N GLU A 52 10.12 -5.02 2.66
CA GLU A 52 11.24 -4.27 3.29
C GLU A 52 12.57 -4.50 2.58
N ASP A 53 12.98 -5.76 2.38
CA ASP A 53 14.28 -6.07 1.75
C ASP A 53 14.36 -5.58 0.30
N ALA A 54 13.28 -5.74 -0.46
CA ALA A 54 13.22 -5.27 -1.83
C ALA A 54 13.28 -3.73 -1.91
N LEU A 55 12.58 -3.04 -1.01
CA LEU A 55 12.61 -1.57 -0.92
C LEU A 55 13.99 -1.06 -0.57
N LYS A 56 14.67 -1.69 0.39
CA LYS A 56 16.06 -1.37 0.77
C LYS A 56 17.00 -1.46 -0.44
N VAL A 57 16.91 -2.53 -1.20
CA VAL A 57 17.75 -2.74 -2.39
C VAL A 57 17.42 -1.71 -3.47
N ALA A 58 16.13 -1.50 -3.74
CA ALA A 58 15.67 -0.53 -4.74
C ALA A 58 16.10 0.90 -4.38
N ARG A 59 15.96 1.30 -3.12
CA ARG A 59 16.36 2.63 -2.63
C ARG A 59 17.86 2.89 -2.75
N ASN A 60 18.68 1.86 -2.57
CA ASN A 60 20.14 1.99 -2.74
C ASN A 60 20.55 2.20 -4.19
N ARG A 61 19.75 1.73 -5.15
CA ARG A 61 20.06 1.81 -6.59
C ARG A 61 19.35 2.96 -7.29
N HIS A 62 18.16 3.32 -6.83
CA HIS A 62 17.27 4.26 -7.50
C HIS A 62 16.76 5.32 -6.50
N ASP A 63 16.20 6.39 -7.00
CA ASP A 63 15.49 7.39 -6.21
C ASP A 63 14.01 6.98 -6.17
N ILE A 64 13.62 6.33 -5.05
CA ILE A 64 12.27 5.78 -4.87
C ILE A 64 11.41 6.77 -4.09
N SER A 65 10.21 7.00 -4.58
CA SER A 65 9.16 7.75 -3.90
C SER A 65 7.85 6.97 -3.89
N VAL A 66 7.09 7.09 -2.83
CA VAL A 66 5.81 6.40 -2.68
C VAL A 66 4.67 7.40 -2.72
N ILE A 67 3.70 7.15 -3.59
CA ILE A 67 2.40 7.83 -3.62
C ILE A 67 1.39 6.81 -3.11
N LYS A 68 1.09 6.90 -1.81
CA LYS A 68 0.11 6.02 -1.19
C LYS A 68 -1.28 6.51 -1.49
N VAL A 69 -2.11 5.64 -2.06
CA VAL A 69 -3.53 5.91 -2.33
C VAL A 69 -4.37 4.98 -1.48
N HIS A 70 -5.24 5.52 -0.64
CA HIS A 70 -6.06 4.72 0.27
C HIS A 70 -7.52 5.22 0.33
N ASP A 71 -8.45 4.31 0.63
CA ASP A 71 -9.80 4.67 1.04
C ASP A 71 -9.84 4.84 2.58
N PRO A 72 -10.29 6.00 3.10
CA PRO A 72 -10.43 6.19 4.55
C PRO A 72 -11.31 5.13 5.24
N ARG A 73 -12.20 4.47 4.48
CA ARG A 73 -13.06 3.40 5.00
C ARG A 73 -12.29 2.12 5.35
N GLU A 74 -11.11 1.92 4.78
CA GLU A 74 -10.27 0.75 5.05
C GLU A 74 -9.72 0.75 6.46
N ARG A 75 -9.63 1.91 7.11
CA ARG A 75 -9.09 2.04 8.47
C ARG A 75 -10.01 1.54 9.57
N THR A 76 -11.31 1.47 9.30
CA THR A 76 -12.28 1.11 10.32
C THR A 76 -13.41 0.27 9.74
N ILE A 77 -13.78 -0.81 10.44
CA ILE A 77 -14.98 -1.57 10.12
C ILE A 77 -16.21 -0.86 10.74
N PRO A 78 -17.20 -0.46 9.93
CA PRO A 78 -18.44 0.13 10.45
C PRO A 78 -19.28 -0.93 11.17
N ASP A 79 -20.11 -0.50 12.14
CA ASP A 79 -21.08 -1.35 12.83
C ASP A 79 -22.34 -1.50 11.97
N VAL A 80 -22.36 -2.52 11.12
CA VAL A 80 -23.47 -2.79 10.18
C VAL A 80 -24.00 -4.22 10.30
N GLY A 81 -23.70 -4.90 11.41
CA GLY A 81 -24.18 -6.26 11.67
C GLY A 81 -23.28 -7.34 11.06
N LEU A 82 -23.91 -8.42 10.63
CA LEU A 82 -23.23 -9.56 10.00
C LEU A 82 -23.05 -9.28 8.50
N VAL A 83 -21.82 -9.23 8.05
CA VAL A 83 -21.48 -8.99 6.63
C VAL A 83 -20.74 -10.17 6.04
N HIS A 84 -21.04 -10.46 4.78
CA HIS A 84 -20.28 -11.41 3.99
C HIS A 84 -19.16 -10.66 3.26
N VAL A 85 -17.93 -10.92 3.63
CA VAL A 85 -16.75 -10.33 2.98
C VAL A 85 -16.11 -11.36 2.07
N LYS A 86 -15.59 -10.89 0.96
CA LYS A 86 -14.81 -11.69 0.04
C LYS A 86 -13.44 -11.04 -0.11
N ASP A 87 -12.40 -11.81 0.11
CA ASP A 87 -11.04 -11.40 -0.18
C ASP A 87 -10.87 -11.29 -1.71
N SER A 88 -10.48 -10.12 -2.18
CA SER A 88 -10.29 -9.84 -3.60
C SER A 88 -9.08 -10.55 -4.21
N GLU A 89 -8.10 -10.91 -3.39
CA GLU A 89 -6.86 -11.56 -3.82
C GLU A 89 -7.00 -13.07 -3.86
N THR A 90 -7.48 -13.68 -2.76
CA THR A 90 -7.60 -15.13 -2.64
C THR A 90 -8.94 -15.67 -3.14
N GLY A 91 -9.96 -14.82 -3.19
CA GLY A 91 -11.35 -15.19 -3.50
C GLY A 91 -12.07 -15.90 -2.35
N GLU A 92 -11.40 -16.10 -1.21
CA GLU A 92 -12.00 -16.67 -0.01
C GLU A 92 -13.08 -15.75 0.54
N SER A 93 -14.09 -16.36 1.14
CA SER A 93 -15.23 -15.63 1.70
C SER A 93 -15.47 -16.01 3.16
N ALA A 94 -15.78 -15.01 3.97
CA ALA A 94 -16.08 -15.21 5.39
C ALA A 94 -17.23 -14.32 5.85
N TRP A 95 -17.99 -14.82 6.83
CA TRP A 95 -18.98 -14.01 7.55
C TRP A 95 -18.29 -13.32 8.73
N ILE A 96 -18.36 -12.00 8.77
CA ILE A 96 -17.78 -11.19 9.85
C ILE A 96 -18.91 -10.46 10.58
N ASN A 97 -18.96 -10.64 11.92
CA ASN A 97 -19.87 -9.87 12.76
C ASN A 97 -19.22 -8.52 13.10
N THR A 98 -19.62 -7.49 12.37
CA THR A 98 -19.10 -6.14 12.55
C THR A 98 -19.71 -5.42 13.77
N SER A 99 -20.81 -5.93 14.37
CA SER A 99 -21.34 -5.41 15.64
C SER A 99 -20.47 -5.82 16.84
N SER A 100 -19.58 -6.80 16.69
CA SER A 100 -18.64 -7.18 17.73
C SER A 100 -17.59 -6.09 17.94
N LYS A 101 -17.59 -5.45 19.12
CA LYS A 101 -16.55 -4.47 19.51
C LYS A 101 -15.14 -5.08 19.46
N LYS A 102 -15.03 -6.38 19.83
CA LYS A 102 -13.75 -7.11 19.80
C LYS A 102 -13.22 -7.21 18.37
N THR A 103 -14.05 -7.63 17.42
CA THR A 103 -13.68 -7.76 16.00
C THR A 103 -13.19 -6.43 15.42
N ARG A 104 -13.95 -5.34 15.69
CA ARG A 104 -13.53 -4.00 15.22
C ARG A 104 -12.23 -3.53 15.86
N ALA A 105 -12.03 -3.79 17.16
CA ALA A 105 -10.81 -3.42 17.87
C ALA A 105 -9.58 -4.21 17.35
N GLU A 106 -9.74 -5.50 17.10
CA GLU A 106 -8.68 -6.35 16.53
C GLU A 106 -8.27 -5.87 15.13
N TYR A 107 -9.24 -5.56 14.28
CA TYR A 107 -8.97 -5.00 12.97
C TYR A 107 -8.23 -3.65 13.04
N SER A 108 -8.75 -2.72 13.85
CA SER A 108 -8.10 -1.40 13.99
C SER A 108 -6.69 -1.49 14.56
N LYS A 109 -6.45 -2.45 15.47
CA LYS A 109 -5.11 -2.72 16.01
C LYS A 109 -4.17 -3.25 14.93
N TRP A 110 -4.63 -4.22 14.13
CA TRP A 110 -3.86 -4.77 13.03
C TRP A 110 -3.54 -3.69 11.98
N PHE A 111 -4.55 -2.93 11.54
CA PHE A 111 -4.35 -1.86 10.56
C PHE A 111 -3.39 -0.78 11.07
N GLY A 112 -3.50 -0.40 12.33
CA GLY A 112 -2.56 0.51 12.99
C GLY A 112 -1.13 -0.04 13.02
N ALA A 113 -0.95 -1.34 13.23
CA ALA A 113 0.38 -1.98 13.17
C ALA A 113 0.98 -1.92 11.76
N VAL A 114 0.15 -2.12 10.72
CA VAL A 114 0.57 -1.99 9.32
C VAL A 114 1.04 -0.57 9.01
N GLU A 115 0.24 0.45 9.35
CA GLU A 115 0.61 1.86 9.14
C GLU A 115 1.88 2.27 9.91
N ASP A 116 2.03 1.78 11.13
CA ASP A 116 3.22 2.02 11.95
C ASP A 116 4.47 1.34 11.38
N GLY A 117 4.33 0.11 10.90
CA GLY A 117 5.40 -0.64 10.23
C GLY A 117 5.89 0.10 8.98
N GLU A 118 4.96 0.52 8.14
CA GLU A 118 5.24 1.29 6.92
C GLU A 118 5.94 2.62 7.25
N ARG A 119 5.41 3.40 8.19
CA ARG A 119 5.99 4.68 8.59
C ARG A 119 7.42 4.52 9.12
N LYS A 120 7.67 3.50 9.95
CA LYS A 120 9.01 3.18 10.47
C LYS A 120 9.96 2.80 9.34
N LEU A 121 9.49 2.02 8.37
CA LEU A 121 10.23 1.59 7.19
C LEU A 121 10.65 2.79 6.34
N PHE A 122 9.69 3.65 5.98
CA PHE A 122 9.95 4.82 5.15
C PHE A 122 10.91 5.80 5.83
N ASN A 123 10.77 6.03 7.13
CA ASN A 123 11.69 6.87 7.91
C ASN A 123 13.11 6.26 7.94
N ARG A 124 13.22 4.94 8.15
CA ARG A 124 14.51 4.23 8.21
C ARG A 124 15.29 4.36 6.91
N TYR A 125 14.63 4.18 5.78
CA TYR A 125 15.27 4.22 4.46
C TYR A 125 15.17 5.58 3.77
N LYS A 126 14.65 6.60 4.47
CA LYS A 126 14.47 7.96 3.92
C LYS A 126 13.73 7.93 2.58
N ILE A 127 12.58 7.24 2.57
CA ILE A 127 11.69 7.19 1.43
C ILE A 127 10.78 8.41 1.49
N ASP A 128 10.81 9.21 0.44
CA ASP A 128 9.84 10.30 0.28
C ASP A 128 8.47 9.72 -0.03
N SER A 129 7.47 10.10 0.75
CA SER A 129 6.11 9.61 0.53
C SER A 129 5.06 10.70 0.69
N VAL A 130 3.97 10.53 -0.03
CA VAL A 130 2.72 11.31 0.12
C VAL A 130 1.56 10.35 0.28
N ASP A 131 0.67 10.67 1.21
CA ASP A 131 -0.56 9.92 1.49
C ASP A 131 -1.75 10.67 0.90
N ILE A 132 -2.50 10.02 0.02
CA ILE A 132 -3.63 10.60 -0.74
C ILE A 132 -4.87 9.75 -0.49
N ALA A 133 -5.84 10.33 0.20
CA ALA A 133 -7.14 9.69 0.39
C ALA A 133 -8.02 9.87 -0.85
N THR A 134 -8.78 8.83 -1.21
CA THR A 134 -9.67 8.83 -2.39
C THR A 134 -10.79 9.88 -2.34
N ASN A 135 -11.10 10.40 -1.16
CA ASN A 135 -12.09 11.45 -0.94
C ASN A 135 -11.50 12.86 -0.83
N GLN A 136 -10.22 13.04 -1.15
CA GLN A 136 -9.51 14.33 -1.06
C GLN A 136 -9.02 14.81 -2.42
N ASP A 137 -8.69 16.10 -2.51
CA ASP A 137 -8.04 16.67 -3.69
C ASP A 137 -6.57 16.19 -3.77
N TYR A 138 -6.31 15.26 -4.68
CA TYR A 138 -4.99 14.71 -4.91
C TYR A 138 -4.00 15.73 -5.49
N VAL A 139 -4.48 16.75 -6.24
CA VAL A 139 -3.62 17.75 -6.89
C VAL A 139 -2.85 18.54 -5.84
N LYS A 140 -3.53 19.01 -4.79
CA LYS A 140 -2.89 19.74 -3.69
C LYS A 140 -1.85 18.89 -2.95
N GLY A 141 -2.16 17.61 -2.72
CA GLY A 141 -1.22 16.65 -2.11
C GLY A 141 0.05 16.49 -2.93
N LEU A 142 -0.10 16.24 -4.24
CA LEU A 142 1.02 16.07 -5.16
C LEU A 142 1.82 17.37 -5.35
N MET A 143 1.19 18.51 -5.49
CA MET A 143 1.91 19.80 -5.57
C MET A 143 2.76 20.06 -4.34
N THR A 144 2.24 19.79 -3.14
CA THR A 144 2.99 19.93 -1.91
C THR A 144 4.17 18.95 -1.84
N PHE A 145 3.96 17.71 -2.28
CA PHE A 145 4.99 16.69 -2.30
C PHE A 145 6.14 17.04 -3.26
N PHE A 146 5.82 17.41 -4.50
CA PHE A 146 6.83 17.78 -5.49
C PHE A 146 7.50 19.13 -5.20
N GLY A 147 6.83 20.05 -4.53
CA GLY A 147 7.41 21.34 -4.13
C GLY A 147 8.47 21.26 -3.01
N ARG A 148 8.54 20.10 -2.32
CA ARG A 148 9.54 19.82 -1.26
C ARG A 148 10.78 19.07 -1.77
N ARG A 149 10.75 18.58 -2.97
CA ARG A 149 11.84 17.88 -3.66
C ARG A 149 12.63 18.82 -4.55
#